data_aa55032b1f5c230bd77a5c9d8b3da455
#
_entry.id   aa55032b1f5c230bd77a5c9d8b3da455
#
_cell.length_a   1.000
_cell.length_b   1.000
_cell.length_c   1.000
_cell.angle_alpha   90.00
_cell.angle_beta   90.00
_cell.angle_gamma   90.00
#
_symmetry.space_group_name_H-M   'P 1'
#
loop_
_entity.id
_entity.type
_entity.pdbx_description
1 polymer ?
#
loop_
_entity_poly.entity_id
_entity_poly.type
_entity_poly.pdbx_seq_one_letter_code
_entity_poly.pdbx_strand_id
1 'polypeptide(L)'
;MSPFMFEPLKLNEWRETRDTLQKYCRLVGAIRETLSIPLPYSLHTSLLICRKGFTTSSIPKNIYSPEQTFEVIVDLIHNKLRIESNYREPLYIALTGQSLNALCDETCSLLTDIGIETSLEKPSFIDGARGRFDNELVKTYWNSAANVNILLKAIAKDLRGKTSPILLRPDDLSLNLTWFSKETKKADKILAEQVEFGFSTGDENIPETYFYIYAFPETKVLDEFYPPELLVRSSGNLMMATLPLSKIKNSEFPKEAILSFLKGIKPLFK
;
A
#
# COMPACT_ATOMS: atom_id res chain seq x y z
N MET A 1 -13.21 -12.49 22.28
CA MET A 1 -11.99 -11.80 21.85
C MET A 1 -12.37 -10.78 20.80
N SER A 2 -12.00 -9.52 20.94
CA SER A 2 -12.27 -8.47 19.96
C SER A 2 -11.59 -8.82 18.64
N PRO A 3 -12.30 -8.81 17.48
CA PRO A 3 -11.71 -9.15 16.19
C PRO A 3 -10.72 -8.10 15.66
N PHE A 4 -10.37 -7.11 16.44
CA PHE A 4 -9.48 -6.00 16.10
C PHE A 4 -8.26 -5.98 17.02
N MET A 5 -7.44 -7.03 16.96
CA MET A 5 -6.10 -6.93 17.54
C MET A 5 -5.10 -6.52 16.45
N PHE A 6 -4.58 -5.30 16.57
CA PHE A 6 -3.37 -4.92 15.89
C PHE A 6 -2.18 -5.37 16.73
N GLU A 7 -1.35 -6.24 16.19
CA GLU A 7 -0.07 -6.55 16.80
C GLU A 7 0.96 -5.52 16.30
N PRO A 8 1.57 -4.74 17.19
CA PRO A 8 2.63 -3.82 16.79
C PRO A 8 3.81 -4.63 16.22
N LEU A 9 4.15 -4.39 14.97
CA LEU A 9 5.38 -4.91 14.37
C LEU A 9 6.49 -3.88 14.61
N LYS A 10 7.44 -4.23 15.45
CA LYS A 10 8.64 -3.40 15.65
C LYS A 10 9.57 -3.56 14.46
N LEU A 11 10.06 -2.45 13.96
CA LEU A 11 10.88 -2.42 12.75
C LEU A 11 12.11 -3.34 12.83
N ASN A 12 12.80 -3.38 13.96
CA ASN A 12 13.96 -4.24 14.16
C ASN A 12 13.65 -5.74 14.16
N GLU A 13 12.41 -6.14 14.48
CA GLU A 13 11.99 -7.54 14.55
C GLU A 13 11.64 -8.12 13.17
N TRP A 14 11.18 -7.27 12.23
CA TRP A 14 10.72 -7.73 10.93
C TRP A 14 11.36 -7.03 9.72
N ARG A 15 12.33 -6.14 9.93
CA ARG A 15 12.99 -5.36 8.88
C ARG A 15 13.40 -6.19 7.68
N GLU A 16 14.12 -7.29 7.88
CA GLU A 16 14.60 -8.14 6.78
C GLU A 16 13.44 -8.75 5.97
N THR A 17 12.41 -9.24 6.65
CA THR A 17 11.21 -9.77 5.98
C THR A 17 10.42 -8.65 5.30
N ARG A 18 10.30 -7.49 5.95
CA ARG A 18 9.66 -6.30 5.37
C ARG A 18 10.36 -5.89 4.08
N ASP A 19 11.66 -5.74 4.12
CA ASP A 19 12.45 -5.28 2.98
C ASP A 19 12.39 -6.28 1.82
N THR A 20 12.32 -7.58 2.12
CA THR A 20 12.10 -8.63 1.12
C THR A 20 10.70 -8.52 0.50
N LEU A 21 9.66 -8.40 1.32
CA LEU A 21 8.29 -8.23 0.86
C LEU A 21 8.12 -6.93 0.05
N GLN A 22 8.77 -5.85 0.47
CA GLN A 22 8.80 -4.57 -0.24
C GLN A 22 9.35 -4.72 -1.65
N LYS A 23 10.48 -5.44 -1.82
CA LYS A 23 11.06 -5.73 -3.15
C LYS A 23 10.05 -6.48 -4.03
N TYR A 24 9.33 -7.45 -3.48
CA TYR A 24 8.31 -8.20 -4.22
C TYR A 24 7.12 -7.33 -4.62
N CYS A 25 6.65 -6.48 -3.71
CA CYS A 25 5.59 -5.52 -4.02
C CYS A 25 6.04 -4.47 -5.06
N ARG A 26 7.31 -4.02 -5.02
CA ARG A 26 7.86 -3.11 -6.05
C ARG A 26 7.89 -3.74 -7.43
N LEU A 27 8.25 -5.02 -7.55
CA LEU A 27 8.18 -5.74 -8.83
C LEU A 27 6.75 -5.75 -9.38
N VAL A 28 5.78 -6.11 -8.55
CA VAL A 28 4.36 -6.16 -8.97
C VAL A 28 3.82 -4.74 -9.25
N GLY A 29 4.26 -3.75 -8.49
CA GLY A 29 3.97 -2.33 -8.74
C GLY A 29 4.47 -1.86 -10.11
N ALA A 30 5.70 -2.21 -10.46
CA ALA A 30 6.29 -1.88 -11.77
C ALA A 30 5.57 -2.58 -12.93
N ILE A 31 5.12 -3.82 -12.75
CA ILE A 31 4.28 -4.50 -13.74
C ILE A 31 2.98 -3.71 -13.95
N ARG A 32 2.34 -3.28 -12.88
CA ARG A 32 1.11 -2.48 -12.97
C ARG A 32 1.36 -1.14 -13.63
N GLU A 33 2.40 -0.42 -13.23
CA GLU A 33 2.77 0.89 -13.79
C GLU A 33 3.04 0.80 -15.29
N THR A 34 3.76 -0.24 -15.73
CA THR A 34 4.15 -0.43 -17.13
C THR A 34 2.98 -0.87 -18.01
N LEU A 35 2.11 -1.75 -17.50
CA LEU A 35 1.11 -2.44 -18.31
C LEU A 35 -0.33 -1.92 -18.12
N SER A 36 -0.59 -1.11 -17.10
CA SER A 36 -1.92 -0.52 -16.88
C SER A 36 -2.09 0.79 -17.64
N ILE A 37 -3.34 1.13 -17.94
CA ILE A 37 -3.67 2.46 -18.44
C ILE A 37 -3.36 3.49 -17.36
N PRO A 38 -2.64 4.59 -17.69
CA PRO A 38 -2.36 5.64 -16.73
C PRO A 38 -3.62 6.22 -16.08
N LEU A 39 -3.64 6.31 -14.76
CA LEU A 39 -4.75 6.85 -13.99
C LEU A 39 -4.40 8.26 -13.46
N PRO A 40 -5.42 9.13 -13.25
CA PRO A 40 -5.21 10.42 -12.60
C PRO A 40 -4.49 10.24 -11.26
N TYR A 41 -3.70 11.26 -10.87
CA TYR A 41 -2.92 11.26 -9.62
C TYR A 41 -1.92 10.09 -9.50
N SER A 42 -1.51 9.51 -10.63
CA SER A 42 -0.60 8.36 -10.66
C SER A 42 -1.09 7.14 -9.85
N LEU A 43 -2.40 6.96 -9.70
CA LEU A 43 -2.96 5.84 -8.91
C LEU A 43 -2.61 4.45 -9.46
N HIS A 44 -2.14 4.36 -10.70
CA HIS A 44 -1.65 3.12 -11.32
C HIS A 44 -0.25 2.70 -10.85
N THR A 45 0.49 3.54 -10.13
CA THR A 45 1.82 3.17 -9.58
C THR A 45 1.74 2.43 -8.24
N SER A 46 0.55 2.37 -7.64
CA SER A 46 0.30 1.69 -6.37
C SER A 46 -0.49 0.40 -6.58
N LEU A 47 -0.44 -0.54 -5.63
CA LEU A 47 -1.20 -1.79 -5.68
C LEU A 47 -2.55 -1.65 -4.98
N LEU A 48 -3.54 -2.44 -5.41
CA LEU A 48 -4.81 -2.55 -4.71
C LEU A 48 -4.75 -3.68 -3.68
N ILE A 49 -5.60 -3.58 -2.66
CA ILE A 49 -5.78 -4.68 -1.71
C ILE A 49 -6.88 -5.64 -2.20
N CYS A 50 -6.59 -6.94 -2.21
CA CYS A 50 -7.54 -7.98 -2.56
C CYS A 50 -7.71 -8.98 -1.40
N ARG A 51 -8.46 -10.07 -1.61
CA ARG A 51 -8.72 -11.09 -0.57
C ARG A 51 -7.47 -11.85 -0.12
N LYS A 52 -6.42 -11.89 -0.95
CA LYS A 52 -5.22 -12.70 -0.71
C LYS A 52 -4.00 -11.87 -0.35
N GLY A 53 -4.03 -10.58 -0.58
CA GLY A 53 -2.87 -9.69 -0.43
C GLY A 53 -3.00 -8.46 -1.32
N PHE A 54 -1.99 -8.19 -2.15
CA PHE A 54 -1.92 -7.01 -3.00
C PHE A 54 -1.88 -7.39 -4.48
N THR A 55 -2.55 -6.60 -5.31
CA THR A 55 -2.78 -6.94 -6.72
C THR A 55 -2.57 -5.73 -7.63
N THR A 56 -2.16 -6.02 -8.88
CA THR A 56 -2.24 -5.07 -9.98
C THR A 56 -3.68 -4.69 -10.31
N SER A 57 -4.68 -5.48 -9.87
CA SER A 57 -6.00 -5.54 -10.49
C SER A 57 -5.93 -6.06 -11.93
N SER A 58 -7.08 -6.21 -12.55
CA SER A 58 -7.20 -6.71 -13.92
C SER A 58 -6.55 -5.75 -14.92
N ILE A 59 -5.65 -6.28 -15.73
CA ILE A 59 -4.96 -5.57 -16.82
C ILE A 59 -5.36 -6.25 -18.14
N PRO A 60 -5.81 -5.52 -19.17
CA PRO A 60 -6.05 -6.08 -20.51
C PRO A 60 -4.75 -6.66 -21.08
N LYS A 61 -4.84 -7.80 -21.72
CA LYS A 61 -3.68 -8.45 -22.38
C LYS A 61 -3.02 -7.53 -23.40
N ASN A 62 -3.85 -6.89 -24.24
CA ASN A 62 -3.44 -5.88 -25.20
C ASN A 62 -4.68 -5.12 -25.71
N ILE A 63 -4.46 -4.13 -26.56
CA ILE A 63 -5.53 -3.29 -27.13
C ILE A 63 -6.43 -4.04 -28.12
N TYR A 64 -5.98 -5.17 -28.67
CA TYR A 64 -6.73 -5.96 -29.67
C TYR A 64 -7.58 -7.07 -29.06
N SER A 65 -7.34 -7.39 -27.79
CA SER A 65 -8.06 -8.42 -27.03
C SER A 65 -8.38 -7.91 -25.62
N PRO A 66 -9.15 -6.83 -25.48
CA PRO A 66 -9.41 -6.20 -24.19
C PRO A 66 -10.25 -7.08 -23.23
N GLU A 67 -10.95 -8.08 -23.77
CA GLU A 67 -11.69 -9.08 -23.01
C GLU A 67 -10.78 -10.12 -22.34
N GLN A 68 -9.55 -10.33 -22.88
CA GLN A 68 -8.53 -11.16 -22.24
C GLN A 68 -7.77 -10.32 -21.21
N THR A 69 -7.89 -10.69 -19.96
CA THR A 69 -7.27 -9.95 -18.87
C THR A 69 -6.44 -10.86 -17.98
N PHE A 70 -5.46 -10.27 -17.33
CA PHE A 70 -4.66 -10.93 -16.30
C PHE A 70 -4.48 -10.01 -15.10
N GLU A 71 -4.10 -10.58 -13.97
CA GLU A 71 -3.66 -9.83 -12.79
C GLU A 71 -2.50 -10.55 -12.10
N VAL A 72 -1.63 -9.78 -11.48
CA VAL A 72 -0.52 -10.29 -10.67
C VAL A 72 -0.79 -9.99 -9.21
N ILE A 73 -0.70 -11.01 -8.35
CA ILE A 73 -1.07 -10.93 -6.94
C ILE A 73 0.12 -11.36 -6.08
N VAL A 74 0.50 -10.53 -5.12
CA VAL A 74 1.33 -10.94 -3.98
C VAL A 74 0.41 -11.58 -2.95
N ASP A 75 0.28 -12.91 -3.01
CA ASP A 75 -0.60 -13.71 -2.13
C ASP A 75 0.10 -13.93 -0.77
N LEU A 76 -0.30 -13.15 0.24
CA LEU A 76 0.26 -13.19 1.59
C LEU A 76 -0.36 -14.27 2.48
N ILE A 77 -1.41 -14.94 2.00
CA ILE A 77 -2.03 -16.08 2.70
C ILE A 77 -1.24 -17.35 2.41
N HIS A 78 -0.85 -17.55 1.13
CA HIS A 78 -0.17 -18.76 0.69
C HIS A 78 1.32 -18.52 0.38
N ASN A 79 1.82 -17.30 0.61
CA ASN A 79 3.21 -16.91 0.33
C ASN A 79 3.62 -17.22 -1.12
N LYS A 80 2.84 -16.69 -2.06
CA LYS A 80 3.04 -16.92 -3.51
C LYS A 80 2.88 -15.60 -4.27
N LEU A 81 3.68 -15.44 -5.32
CA LEU A 81 3.32 -14.55 -6.40
C LEU A 81 2.44 -15.35 -7.36
N ARG A 82 1.26 -14.83 -7.70
CA ARG A 82 0.28 -15.49 -8.55
C ARG A 82 0.05 -14.63 -9.80
N ILE A 83 -0.06 -15.31 -10.95
CA ILE A 83 -0.52 -14.72 -12.19
C ILE A 83 -1.82 -15.41 -12.55
N GLU A 84 -2.92 -14.69 -12.46
CA GLU A 84 -4.26 -15.20 -12.78
C GLU A 84 -4.75 -14.51 -14.06
N SER A 85 -5.38 -15.25 -14.96
CA SER A 85 -5.99 -14.73 -16.18
C SER A 85 -7.33 -15.41 -16.46
N ASN A 86 -8.17 -14.77 -17.29
CA ASN A 86 -9.44 -15.36 -17.70
C ASN A 86 -9.35 -16.24 -18.96
N TYR A 87 -8.13 -16.49 -19.45
CA TYR A 87 -7.89 -17.26 -20.68
C TYR A 87 -6.80 -18.36 -20.54
N ARG A 88 -6.17 -18.51 -19.36
CA ARG A 88 -5.16 -19.53 -19.02
C ARG A 88 -5.32 -19.96 -17.57
N GLU A 89 -4.82 -21.15 -17.26
CA GLU A 89 -4.72 -21.63 -15.89
C GLU A 89 -3.79 -20.74 -15.04
N PRO A 90 -4.06 -20.58 -13.74
CA PRO A 90 -3.23 -19.77 -12.85
C PRO A 90 -1.80 -20.30 -12.74
N LEU A 91 -0.83 -19.39 -12.78
CA LEU A 91 0.59 -19.67 -12.57
C LEU A 91 1.05 -19.08 -11.22
N TYR A 92 2.07 -19.68 -10.59
CA TYR A 92 2.58 -19.19 -9.31
C TYR A 92 4.05 -19.46 -9.09
N ILE A 93 4.68 -18.54 -8.34
CA ILE A 93 6.03 -18.64 -7.81
C ILE A 93 5.93 -18.65 -6.29
N ALA A 94 6.57 -19.59 -5.61
CA ALA A 94 6.66 -19.58 -4.14
C ALA A 94 7.55 -18.43 -3.68
N LEU A 95 7.10 -17.67 -2.69
CA LEU A 95 7.89 -16.59 -2.06
C LEU A 95 8.68 -17.18 -0.89
N THR A 96 9.99 -17.30 -1.05
CA THR A 96 10.90 -17.98 -0.11
C THR A 96 12.13 -17.18 0.25
N GLY A 97 12.12 -15.88 -0.01
CA GLY A 97 13.29 -15.03 0.16
C GLY A 97 14.26 -15.05 -1.02
N GLN A 98 13.83 -15.50 -2.20
CA GLN A 98 14.66 -15.42 -3.42
C GLN A 98 15.00 -13.96 -3.75
N SER A 99 16.12 -13.79 -4.46
CA SER A 99 16.57 -12.47 -4.89
C SER A 99 15.55 -11.81 -5.83
N LEU A 100 15.57 -10.48 -5.86
CA LEU A 100 14.67 -9.73 -6.73
C LEU A 100 14.90 -10.04 -8.21
N ASN A 101 16.17 -10.24 -8.62
CA ASN A 101 16.50 -10.68 -9.99
C ASN A 101 15.83 -12.01 -10.34
N ALA A 102 16.01 -13.02 -9.48
CA ALA A 102 15.45 -14.34 -9.74
C ALA A 102 13.92 -14.29 -9.83
N LEU A 103 13.27 -13.54 -8.93
CA LEU A 103 11.81 -13.36 -8.96
C LEU A 103 11.36 -12.60 -10.21
N CYS A 104 12.10 -11.56 -10.63
CA CYS A 104 11.79 -10.79 -11.84
C CYS A 104 11.89 -11.66 -13.09
N ASP A 105 12.99 -12.42 -13.24
CA ASP A 105 13.22 -13.28 -14.40
C ASP A 105 12.14 -14.38 -14.50
N GLU A 106 11.81 -15.04 -13.40
CA GLU A 106 10.77 -16.05 -13.34
C GLU A 106 9.37 -15.45 -13.63
N THR A 107 9.07 -14.29 -13.07
CA THR A 107 7.80 -13.58 -13.31
C THR A 107 7.65 -13.19 -14.79
N CYS A 108 8.69 -12.64 -15.40
CA CYS A 108 8.68 -12.26 -16.81
C CYS A 108 8.53 -13.50 -17.72
N SER A 109 9.17 -14.63 -17.37
CA SER A 109 9.00 -15.87 -18.10
C SER A 109 7.53 -16.33 -18.06
N LEU A 110 6.92 -16.36 -16.87
CA LEU A 110 5.52 -16.78 -16.73
C LEU A 110 4.54 -15.84 -17.44
N LEU A 111 4.82 -14.52 -17.45
CA LEU A 111 4.02 -13.55 -18.20
C LEU A 111 4.13 -13.81 -19.72
N THR A 112 5.32 -14.15 -20.21
CA THR A 112 5.55 -14.52 -21.61
C THR A 112 4.79 -15.78 -21.98
N ASP A 113 4.72 -16.78 -21.10
CA ASP A 113 3.97 -18.04 -21.33
C ASP A 113 2.46 -17.82 -21.53
N ILE A 114 1.91 -16.76 -20.95
CA ILE A 114 0.51 -16.35 -21.19
C ILE A 114 0.36 -15.30 -22.30
N GLY A 115 1.45 -14.98 -22.99
CA GLY A 115 1.47 -14.06 -24.14
C GLY A 115 1.48 -12.58 -23.76
N ILE A 116 2.07 -12.25 -22.62
CA ILE A 116 2.31 -10.87 -22.16
C ILE A 116 3.79 -10.54 -22.35
N GLU A 117 4.08 -9.63 -23.28
CA GLU A 117 5.43 -9.10 -23.44
C GLU A 117 5.65 -7.98 -22.41
N THR A 118 6.72 -8.08 -21.62
CA THR A 118 7.09 -7.07 -20.63
C THR A 118 8.45 -6.50 -20.94
N SER A 119 8.55 -5.17 -20.91
CA SER A 119 9.80 -4.41 -20.96
C SER A 119 10.07 -3.76 -19.60
N LEU A 120 10.06 -4.56 -18.52
CA LEU A 120 10.46 -4.03 -17.22
C LEU A 120 11.91 -3.57 -17.29
N GLU A 121 12.17 -2.32 -16.88
CA GLU A 121 13.53 -1.79 -16.84
C GLU A 121 14.37 -2.56 -15.83
N LYS A 122 15.08 -3.59 -16.32
CA LYS A 122 15.92 -4.48 -15.50
C LYS A 122 16.89 -3.77 -14.54
N PRO A 123 17.50 -2.59 -14.85
CA PRO A 123 18.36 -1.91 -13.91
C PRO A 123 17.76 -1.62 -12.55
N SER A 124 16.45 -1.40 -12.49
CA SER A 124 15.73 -1.14 -11.23
C SER A 124 15.58 -2.38 -10.34
N PHE A 125 15.87 -3.57 -10.85
CA PHE A 125 15.68 -4.86 -10.19
C PHE A 125 17.00 -5.65 -10.02
N ILE A 126 18.17 -5.01 -10.15
CA ILE A 126 19.48 -5.64 -9.95
C ILE A 126 19.74 -5.78 -8.46
N ASP A 127 19.20 -6.84 -7.87
CA ASP A 127 19.53 -7.27 -6.52
C ASP A 127 19.58 -8.79 -6.47
N GLY A 128 20.81 -9.32 -6.47
CA GLY A 128 21.10 -10.76 -6.44
C GLY A 128 21.06 -11.35 -5.03
N ALA A 129 20.93 -10.54 -3.98
CA ALA A 129 20.93 -11.03 -2.61
C ALA A 129 19.59 -11.69 -2.25
N ARG A 130 19.67 -12.88 -1.65
CA ARG A 130 18.51 -13.47 -1.00
C ARG A 130 18.18 -12.71 0.26
N GLY A 131 16.88 -12.53 0.52
CA GLY A 131 16.38 -11.93 1.74
C GLY A 131 15.78 -12.98 2.70
N ARG A 132 15.52 -12.56 3.93
CA ARG A 132 14.70 -13.34 4.86
C ARG A 132 13.23 -13.13 4.52
N PHE A 133 12.46 -14.21 4.49
CA PHE A 133 11.01 -14.17 4.30
C PHE A 133 10.35 -15.06 5.36
N ASP A 134 9.94 -14.45 6.46
CA ASP A 134 9.33 -15.12 7.60
C ASP A 134 7.80 -15.11 7.45
N ASN A 135 7.22 -16.28 7.27
CA ASN A 135 5.80 -16.45 6.99
C ASN A 135 4.89 -15.95 8.12
N GLU A 136 5.31 -16.08 9.38
CA GLU A 136 4.49 -15.62 10.51
C GLU A 136 4.51 -14.08 10.62
N LEU A 137 5.64 -13.45 10.33
CA LEU A 137 5.72 -11.98 10.27
C LEU A 137 4.90 -11.43 9.10
N VAL A 138 4.96 -12.08 7.93
CA VAL A 138 4.12 -11.73 6.77
C VAL A 138 2.64 -11.86 7.09
N LYS A 139 2.23 -12.94 7.77
CA LYS A 139 0.86 -13.16 8.21
C LYS A 139 0.40 -12.11 9.23
N THR A 140 1.26 -11.74 10.17
CA THR A 140 0.98 -10.67 11.15
C THR A 140 0.76 -9.33 10.44
N TYR A 141 1.63 -8.99 9.48
CA TYR A 141 1.45 -7.79 8.65
C TYR A 141 0.15 -7.86 7.85
N TRP A 142 -0.16 -9.01 7.20
CA TRP A 142 -1.39 -9.16 6.43
C TRP A 142 -2.65 -9.00 7.28
N ASN A 143 -2.68 -9.56 8.48
CA ASN A 143 -3.80 -9.38 9.42
C ASN A 143 -4.00 -7.89 9.77
N SER A 144 -2.91 -7.16 10.02
CA SER A 144 -2.96 -5.72 10.26
C SER A 144 -3.46 -4.98 9.02
N ALA A 145 -2.92 -5.28 7.84
CA ALA A 145 -3.32 -4.66 6.57
C ALA A 145 -4.82 -4.89 6.25
N ALA A 146 -5.34 -6.09 6.49
CA ALA A 146 -6.75 -6.42 6.30
C ALA A 146 -7.66 -5.60 7.25
N ASN A 147 -7.26 -5.45 8.52
CA ASN A 147 -7.98 -4.62 9.48
C ASN A 147 -7.92 -3.12 9.13
N VAL A 148 -6.75 -2.63 8.70
CA VAL A 148 -6.57 -1.25 8.19
C VAL A 148 -7.49 -0.99 7.01
N ASN A 149 -7.58 -1.92 6.06
CA ASN A 149 -8.49 -1.79 4.92
C ASN A 149 -9.96 -1.59 5.35
N ILE A 150 -10.41 -2.31 6.39
CA ILE A 150 -11.77 -2.14 6.95
C ILE A 150 -11.94 -0.75 7.57
N LEU A 151 -10.94 -0.29 8.35
CA LEU A 151 -10.99 1.04 8.98
C LEU A 151 -10.96 2.16 7.95
N LEU A 152 -10.07 2.10 6.96
CA LEU A 152 -9.98 3.11 5.90
C LEU A 152 -11.24 3.14 5.02
N LYS A 153 -11.90 1.99 4.78
CA LYS A 153 -13.21 1.95 4.12
C LYS A 153 -14.30 2.65 4.94
N ALA A 154 -14.27 2.50 6.26
CA ALA A 154 -15.21 3.22 7.14
C ALA A 154 -14.94 4.74 7.09
N ILE A 155 -13.67 5.17 7.08
CA ILE A 155 -13.28 6.57 6.89
C ILE A 155 -13.76 7.09 5.53
N ALA A 156 -13.50 6.37 4.42
CA ALA A 156 -13.91 6.76 3.08
C ALA A 156 -15.42 7.00 2.97
N LYS A 157 -16.22 6.17 3.63
CA LYS A 157 -17.71 6.29 3.64
C LYS A 157 -18.17 7.58 4.28
N ASP A 158 -17.48 8.06 5.31
CA ASP A 158 -17.87 9.22 6.09
C ASP A 158 -17.27 10.52 5.55
N LEU A 159 -16.26 10.47 4.69
CA LEU A 159 -15.63 11.63 4.05
C LEU A 159 -16.60 12.32 3.07
N ARG A 160 -16.51 13.64 2.98
CA ARG A 160 -17.18 14.45 1.96
C ARG A 160 -16.24 14.57 0.74
N GLY A 161 -16.81 14.43 -0.47
CA GLY A 161 -16.03 14.61 -1.70
C GLY A 161 -15.48 13.32 -2.29
N LYS A 162 -14.42 13.41 -3.06
CA LYS A 162 -13.80 12.28 -3.78
C LYS A 162 -12.67 11.66 -2.97
N THR A 163 -12.53 10.34 -3.06
CA THR A 163 -11.41 9.60 -2.47
C THR A 163 -10.79 8.68 -3.50
N SER A 164 -9.53 8.33 -3.28
CA SER A 164 -8.90 7.19 -3.95
C SER A 164 -9.54 5.87 -3.49
N PRO A 165 -9.33 4.76 -4.21
CA PRO A 165 -9.39 3.45 -3.57
C PRO A 165 -8.33 3.36 -2.46
N ILE A 166 -8.42 2.31 -1.62
CA ILE A 166 -7.35 2.02 -0.65
C ILE A 166 -6.21 1.35 -1.41
N LEU A 167 -5.02 1.93 -1.31
CA LEU A 167 -3.85 1.56 -2.06
C LEU A 167 -2.71 1.14 -1.14
N LEU A 168 -1.90 0.18 -1.60
CA LEU A 168 -0.58 -0.09 -1.06
C LEU A 168 0.44 0.71 -1.86
N ARG A 169 1.28 1.47 -1.18
CA ARG A 169 2.49 2.06 -1.78
C ARG A 169 3.61 1.01 -1.75
N PRO A 170 4.11 0.56 -2.91
CA PRO A 170 5.10 -0.52 -2.95
C PRO A 170 6.45 -0.16 -2.31
N ASP A 171 6.79 1.13 -2.26
CA ASP A 171 8.09 1.62 -1.80
C ASP A 171 8.29 1.57 -0.28
N ASP A 172 7.22 1.52 0.50
CA ASP A 172 7.29 1.51 1.96
C ASP A 172 6.27 0.56 2.62
N LEU A 173 5.49 -0.17 1.81
CA LEU A 173 4.39 -1.04 2.23
C LEU A 173 3.31 -0.31 3.06
N SER A 174 3.19 1.01 2.93
CA SER A 174 2.11 1.74 3.57
C SER A 174 0.78 1.53 2.85
N LEU A 175 -0.30 1.43 3.62
CA LEU A 175 -1.67 1.47 3.11
C LEU A 175 -2.23 2.86 3.28
N ASN A 176 -2.85 3.40 2.24
CA ASN A 176 -3.38 4.75 2.26
C ASN A 176 -4.72 4.88 1.57
N LEU A 177 -5.45 5.91 1.99
CA LEU A 177 -6.67 6.46 1.41
C LEU A 177 -6.44 7.95 1.22
N THR A 178 -6.52 8.45 0.00
CA THR A 178 -6.38 9.88 -0.29
C THR A 178 -7.74 10.51 -0.51
N TRP A 179 -8.03 11.56 0.22
CA TRP A 179 -9.14 12.47 -0.03
C TRP A 179 -8.67 13.62 -0.91
N PHE A 180 -9.50 14.05 -1.87
CA PHE A 180 -9.22 15.14 -2.80
C PHE A 180 -10.21 16.28 -2.57
N SER A 181 -9.69 17.51 -2.44
CA SER A 181 -10.52 18.71 -2.44
C SER A 181 -11.12 18.98 -3.83
N LYS A 182 -11.89 20.04 -3.95
CA LYS A 182 -12.39 20.51 -5.25
C LYS A 182 -11.19 20.87 -6.14
N GLU A 183 -11.15 20.27 -7.34
CA GLU A 183 -10.12 20.53 -8.35
C GLU A 183 -10.09 22.03 -8.70
N THR A 184 -9.00 22.70 -8.43
CA THR A 184 -8.70 24.01 -8.99
C THR A 184 -7.82 23.80 -10.23
N LYS A 185 -8.38 23.99 -11.42
CA LYS A 185 -7.60 24.00 -12.66
C LYS A 185 -6.73 25.25 -12.68
N LYS A 186 -5.43 25.13 -12.45
CA LYS A 186 -4.43 26.15 -12.79
C LYS A 186 -3.56 25.61 -13.92
N ALA A 187 -3.65 26.24 -15.09
CA ALA A 187 -2.75 26.04 -16.25
C ALA A 187 -2.25 24.59 -16.41
N ASP A 188 -3.02 23.74 -17.06
CA ASP A 188 -2.70 22.34 -17.41
C ASP A 188 -2.27 21.38 -16.29
N LYS A 189 -2.25 21.80 -15.02
CA LYS A 189 -2.00 20.95 -13.85
C LYS A 189 -3.23 20.93 -12.94
N ILE A 190 -3.72 19.75 -12.65
CA ILE A 190 -4.73 19.53 -11.62
C ILE A 190 -3.99 19.60 -10.26
N LEU A 191 -4.04 20.77 -9.63
CA LEU A 191 -3.56 20.96 -8.26
C LEU A 191 -4.76 20.78 -7.33
N ALA A 192 -4.97 19.56 -6.87
CA ALA A 192 -5.94 19.30 -5.81
C ALA A 192 -5.22 19.31 -4.46
N GLU A 193 -5.79 20.02 -3.48
CA GLU A 193 -5.44 19.77 -2.09
C GLU A 193 -5.81 18.34 -1.74
N GLN A 194 -4.91 17.64 -1.06
CA GLN A 194 -5.06 16.24 -0.73
C GLN A 194 -4.85 16.05 0.77
N VAL A 195 -5.62 15.14 1.35
CA VAL A 195 -5.36 14.63 2.71
C VAL A 195 -5.25 13.12 2.60
N GLU A 196 -4.11 12.58 3.02
CA GLU A 196 -3.86 11.15 3.04
C GLU A 196 -4.03 10.62 4.46
N PHE A 197 -4.83 9.59 4.59
CA PHE A 197 -5.03 8.77 5.78
C PHE A 197 -4.33 7.45 5.56
N GLY A 198 -3.36 7.10 6.38
CA GLY A 198 -2.56 5.92 6.11
C GLY A 198 -2.14 5.13 7.34
N PHE A 199 -1.55 3.98 7.03
CA PHE A 199 -0.91 3.07 7.98
C PHE A 199 0.47 2.72 7.45
N SER A 200 1.49 2.99 8.26
CA SER A 200 2.89 2.74 7.96
C SER A 200 3.39 1.48 8.65
N THR A 201 4.35 0.84 8.02
CA THR A 201 5.08 -0.31 8.57
C THR A 201 6.23 0.07 9.50
N GLY A 202 6.42 1.36 9.74
CA GLY A 202 7.49 1.92 10.55
C GLY A 202 8.69 2.40 9.73
N ASP A 203 9.40 3.37 10.27
CA ASP A 203 10.62 3.96 9.70
C ASP A 203 11.63 4.28 10.81
N GLU A 204 12.74 4.94 10.46
CA GLU A 204 13.79 5.28 11.44
C GLU A 204 13.31 6.27 12.51
N ASN A 205 12.32 7.12 12.21
CA ASN A 205 11.78 8.10 13.16
C ASN A 205 10.75 7.46 14.09
N ILE A 206 9.93 6.51 13.55
CA ILE A 206 8.92 5.76 14.30
C ILE A 206 9.16 4.27 14.00
N PRO A 207 10.00 3.56 14.80
CA PRO A 207 10.43 2.20 14.49
C PRO A 207 9.39 1.13 14.86
N GLU A 208 8.13 1.41 14.62
CA GLU A 208 6.99 0.51 14.78
C GLU A 208 5.87 0.88 13.82
N THR A 209 4.87 0.02 13.67
CA THR A 209 3.67 0.33 12.89
C THR A 209 2.88 1.47 13.51
N TYR A 210 2.39 2.41 12.67
CA TYR A 210 1.64 3.58 13.10
C TYR A 210 0.59 4.02 12.08
N PHE A 211 -0.48 4.67 12.53
CA PHE A 211 -1.38 5.43 11.68
C PHE A 211 -0.84 6.84 11.47
N TYR A 212 -1.09 7.40 10.29
CA TYR A 212 -0.70 8.77 9.98
C TYR A 212 -1.75 9.51 9.17
N ILE A 213 -1.67 10.85 9.25
CA ILE A 213 -2.41 11.77 8.38
C ILE A 213 -1.44 12.84 7.92
N TYR A 214 -1.42 13.13 6.64
CA TYR A 214 -0.76 14.32 6.13
C TYR A 214 -1.60 15.04 5.09
N ALA A 215 -1.35 16.36 4.89
CA ALA A 215 -2.03 17.19 3.91
C ALA A 215 -1.02 17.73 2.88
N PHE A 216 -1.44 17.79 1.60
CA PHE A 216 -0.64 18.36 0.52
C PHE A 216 -1.48 19.35 -0.31
N PRO A 217 -0.93 20.58 -0.63
CA PRO A 217 0.32 21.10 -0.10
C PRO A 217 0.30 21.21 1.42
N GLU A 218 1.51 21.21 2.04
CA GLU A 218 1.63 21.32 3.50
C GLU A 218 0.91 22.60 3.97
N THR A 219 -0.12 22.43 4.78
CA THR A 219 -0.92 23.50 5.34
C THR A 219 -0.84 23.43 6.86
N LYS A 220 -1.11 24.54 7.55
CA LYS A 220 -1.24 24.56 9.03
C LYS A 220 -2.47 23.80 9.54
N VAL A 221 -3.19 23.10 8.65
CA VAL A 221 -4.41 22.36 9.00
C VAL A 221 -4.16 21.31 10.09
N LEU A 222 -3.02 20.64 10.05
CA LEU A 222 -2.75 19.62 11.08
C LEU A 222 -2.52 20.24 12.46
N ASP A 223 -1.88 21.40 12.54
CA ASP A 223 -1.62 22.10 13.81
C ASP A 223 -2.91 22.56 14.49
N GLU A 224 -3.99 22.76 13.73
CA GLU A 224 -5.30 23.17 14.25
C GLU A 224 -6.08 22.00 14.86
N PHE A 225 -5.80 20.76 14.40
CA PHE A 225 -6.61 19.57 14.74
C PHE A 225 -5.87 18.55 15.59
N TYR A 226 -4.53 18.60 15.66
CA TYR A 226 -3.73 17.63 16.40
C TYR A 226 -2.79 18.34 17.38
N PRO A 227 -2.67 17.80 18.60
CA PRO A 227 -1.74 18.34 19.58
C PRO A 227 -0.29 18.09 19.15
N PRO A 228 0.67 18.94 19.56
CA PRO A 228 2.06 18.88 19.11
C PRO A 228 2.75 17.52 19.28
N GLU A 229 2.40 16.77 20.32
CA GLU A 229 2.97 15.45 20.62
C GLU A 229 2.59 14.34 19.62
N LEU A 230 1.60 14.60 18.76
CA LEU A 230 1.22 13.72 17.65
C LEU A 230 1.80 14.19 16.31
N LEU A 231 2.41 15.38 16.27
CA LEU A 231 2.95 15.96 15.05
C LEU A 231 4.43 15.56 14.89
N VAL A 232 4.77 14.97 13.77
CA VAL A 232 6.13 14.51 13.43
C VAL A 232 6.48 14.96 12.01
N ARG A 233 7.73 15.38 11.78
CA ARG A 233 8.22 15.57 10.42
C ARG A 233 8.73 14.27 9.86
N SER A 234 8.24 13.91 8.66
CA SER A 234 8.72 12.75 7.90
C SER A 234 10.16 12.98 7.44
N SER A 235 10.81 11.91 6.93
CA SER A 235 12.12 11.98 6.28
C SER A 235 12.14 12.94 5.07
N GLY A 236 10.99 13.14 4.40
CA GLY A 236 10.79 14.15 3.36
C GLY A 236 10.46 15.56 3.88
N ASN A 237 10.63 15.81 5.18
CA ASN A 237 10.33 17.06 5.87
C ASN A 237 8.86 17.51 5.83
N LEU A 238 7.93 16.62 5.50
CA LEU A 238 6.49 16.88 5.55
C LEU A 238 5.96 16.69 6.97
N MET A 239 5.10 17.61 7.41
CA MET A 239 4.40 17.49 8.70
C MET A 239 3.32 16.42 8.60
N MET A 240 3.34 15.49 9.56
CA MET A 240 2.33 14.43 9.68
C MET A 240 1.78 14.40 11.11
N ALA A 241 0.49 14.14 11.25
CA ALA A 241 -0.04 13.65 12.52
C ALA A 241 0.15 12.12 12.56
N THR A 242 0.61 11.58 13.69
CA THR A 242 0.95 10.15 13.83
C THR A 242 0.37 9.54 15.08
N LEU A 243 -0.04 8.28 15.01
CA LEU A 243 -0.52 7.49 16.13
C LEU A 243 0.18 6.11 16.13
N PRO A 244 1.33 5.95 16.84
CA PRO A 244 1.98 4.65 17.02
C PRO A 244 1.08 3.63 17.70
N LEU A 245 1.12 2.37 17.26
CA LEU A 245 0.26 1.32 17.82
C LEU A 245 0.59 1.02 19.28
N SER A 246 1.83 1.22 19.72
CA SER A 246 2.23 1.09 21.12
C SER A 246 1.43 2.01 22.06
N LYS A 247 1.05 3.21 21.60
CA LYS A 247 0.26 4.18 22.39
C LYS A 247 -1.17 3.71 22.67
N ILE A 248 -1.71 2.83 21.82
CA ILE A 248 -3.10 2.33 21.96
C ILE A 248 -3.18 0.85 22.30
N LYS A 249 -2.05 0.15 22.41
CA LYS A 249 -2.00 -1.29 22.73
C LYS A 249 -2.77 -1.67 24.00
N ASN A 250 -2.74 -0.81 25.01
CA ASN A 250 -3.40 -1.03 26.30
C ASN A 250 -4.73 -0.27 26.43
N SER A 251 -5.24 0.32 25.33
CA SER A 251 -6.55 0.97 25.34
C SER A 251 -7.65 -0.06 25.47
N GLU A 252 -8.68 0.24 26.26
CA GLU A 252 -9.89 -0.56 26.34
C GLU A 252 -10.65 -0.57 25.01
N PHE A 253 -10.52 0.52 24.23
CA PHE A 253 -11.20 0.74 22.95
C PHE A 253 -10.21 1.18 21.85
N PRO A 254 -9.29 0.29 21.41
CA PRO A 254 -8.25 0.68 20.45
C PRO A 254 -8.80 1.09 19.09
N LYS A 255 -9.89 0.48 18.64
CA LYS A 255 -10.55 0.82 17.36
C LYS A 255 -11.12 2.23 17.40
N GLU A 256 -11.79 2.58 18.49
CA GLU A 256 -12.38 3.89 18.71
C GLU A 256 -11.29 4.97 18.77
N ALA A 257 -10.17 4.67 19.41
CA ALA A 257 -9.01 5.57 19.47
C ALA A 257 -8.45 5.84 18.08
N ILE A 258 -8.28 4.80 17.24
CA ILE A 258 -7.83 4.94 15.85
C ILE A 258 -8.84 5.75 15.03
N LEU A 259 -10.12 5.42 15.12
CA LEU A 259 -11.16 6.15 14.38
C LEU A 259 -11.26 7.62 14.81
N SER A 260 -11.12 7.91 16.11
CA SER A 260 -11.08 9.28 16.64
C SER A 260 -9.89 10.05 16.07
N PHE A 261 -8.70 9.42 16.06
CA PHE A 261 -7.52 10.02 15.45
C PHE A 261 -7.73 10.28 13.95
N LEU A 262 -8.15 9.29 13.16
CA LEU A 262 -8.36 9.44 11.72
C LEU A 262 -9.46 10.47 11.38
N LYS A 263 -10.45 10.67 12.25
CA LYS A 263 -11.51 11.67 12.09
C LYS A 263 -11.18 13.04 12.72
N GLY A 264 -9.94 13.25 13.14
CA GLY A 264 -9.51 14.50 13.80
C GLY A 264 -9.78 15.74 12.96
N ILE A 265 -9.58 15.72 11.64
CA ILE A 265 -9.91 16.83 10.72
C ILE A 265 -11.41 16.85 10.45
N LYS A 266 -12.17 17.26 11.46
CA LYS A 266 -13.66 17.25 11.45
C LYS A 266 -14.32 17.84 10.21
N PRO A 267 -13.85 18.98 9.63
CA PRO A 267 -14.50 19.58 8.45
C PRO A 267 -14.56 18.67 7.21
N LEU A 268 -13.73 17.63 7.11
CA LEU A 268 -13.72 16.70 5.98
C LEU A 268 -14.84 15.66 6.06
N PHE A 269 -15.47 15.50 7.23
CA PHE A 269 -16.48 14.45 7.47
C PHE A 269 -17.91 14.99 7.38
N LYS A 270 -18.86 14.07 7.11
CA LYS A 270 -20.31 14.33 7.04
C LYS A 270 -20.91 14.59 8.41
#